data_6a025f2f214267b08148de394bb9766c
#
_entry.id   6a025f2f214267b08148de394bb9766c
#
_cell.length_a   1.000
_cell.length_b   1.000
_cell.length_c   1.000
_cell.angle_alpha   90.00
_cell.angle_beta   90.00
_cell.angle_gamma   90.00
#
_symmetry.space_group_name_H-M   'P 1'
#
loop_
_entity.id
_entity.type
_entity.pdbx_description
1 polymer ?
#
loop_
_entity_poly.entity_id
_entity_poly.type
_entity_poly.pdbx_seq_one_letter_code
_entity_poly.pdbx_strand_id
1 'polypeptide(L)'
;MKNPLVASLCAIVAALGACSPVETATELASPAKIDRAEVSLDGESDTYKITWVTSEAGSAVDLSVSSSPDGSNATPIAEDIKESSFTWKPAAGENGRRYFVVTPDAGEPTVTATRLLPLEGGRNFRDLGGYKTEDGRTVKWGQVFRSGTMHELTDSDYEYLSGVGIKVVCDFRAAQERATEPTTWRAGAADYISFPDPATDPGGNFMRVLFEPNVTPEMVADAMAKGYPAIAKEQAPAYSEMFDRLAAGEIPLAFNCSAGKDRAGTGAALLLTALGVPRETVVADYALSETYVDYMAEFTGSADDPISADSPYAYLAKMPPELLAPLMRSDPRYIETTFQTLEAEYGSVMNFIETELGVTEAELQSIRSSLLE
;
A
#
# COMPACT_ATOMS: atom_id res chain seq x y z
N MET A 1 62.33 4.07 76.08
CA MET A 1 63.70 4.68 76.05
C MET A 1 63.92 5.22 74.64
N LYS A 2 64.23 6.52 74.64
CA LYS A 2 64.92 7.26 73.57
C LYS A 2 64.23 7.44 72.17
N ASN A 3 63.61 8.62 72.01
CA ASN A 3 63.68 9.42 70.79
C ASN A 3 65.15 9.75 70.43
N PRO A 4 65.49 10.11 69.17
CA PRO A 4 65.38 11.51 68.80
C PRO A 4 64.99 11.78 67.33
N LEU A 5 64.37 12.93 67.17
CA LEU A 5 64.46 13.99 66.15
C LEU A 5 65.39 13.77 64.93
N VAL A 6 64.95 14.20 63.74
CA VAL A 6 65.67 15.21 62.94
C VAL A 6 64.80 15.67 61.77
N ALA A 7 64.54 16.95 61.75
CA ALA A 7 64.64 17.96 60.71
C ALA A 7 63.79 17.90 59.39
N SER A 8 63.01 18.93 59.32
CA SER A 8 62.35 19.57 58.18
C SER A 8 63.29 19.88 56.99
N LEU A 9 62.76 19.63 55.77
CA LEU A 9 63.22 20.35 54.58
C LEU A 9 62.03 20.64 53.68
N CYS A 10 61.66 21.92 53.61
CA CYS A 10 60.69 22.44 52.66
C CYS A 10 61.29 22.37 51.26
N ALA A 11 60.57 21.72 50.32
CA ALA A 11 60.78 21.87 48.92
C ALA A 11 59.46 22.40 48.28
N ILE A 12 59.49 23.63 47.82
CA ILE A 12 58.46 24.30 47.05
C ILE A 12 58.55 23.67 45.64
N VAL A 13 57.48 22.94 45.23
CA VAL A 13 57.31 22.49 43.85
C VAL A 13 56.25 23.41 43.22
N ALA A 14 56.67 24.24 42.28
CA ALA A 14 55.79 25.04 41.42
C ALA A 14 54.97 24.10 40.50
N ALA A 15 53.71 24.05 40.72
CA ALA A 15 52.80 23.37 39.83
C ALA A 15 52.59 24.24 38.58
N LEU A 16 53.19 23.86 37.44
CA LEU A 16 52.86 24.32 36.12
C LEU A 16 51.51 23.64 35.74
N GLY A 17 50.45 24.42 35.74
CA GLY A 17 49.16 23.99 35.24
C GLY A 17 49.25 23.78 33.73
N ALA A 18 49.26 22.51 33.29
CA ALA A 18 49.02 22.16 31.91
C ALA A 18 47.49 22.26 31.69
N CYS A 19 47.04 23.32 31.03
CA CYS A 19 45.72 23.36 30.42
C CYS A 19 45.68 22.33 29.29
N SER A 20 45.08 21.16 29.54
CA SER A 20 44.66 20.29 28.43
C SER A 20 43.52 20.94 27.69
N PRO A 21 43.54 21.03 26.35
CA PRO A 21 42.40 21.46 25.60
C PRO A 21 41.29 20.45 25.85
N VAL A 22 40.11 20.91 26.30
CA VAL A 22 38.86 20.16 26.23
C VAL A 22 38.56 20.01 24.79
N GLU A 23 38.84 18.85 24.19
CA GLU A 23 38.27 18.45 22.94
C GLU A 23 36.73 18.38 23.17
N THR A 24 36.04 19.41 22.74
CA THR A 24 34.58 19.32 22.53
C THR A 24 34.40 18.26 21.48
N ALA A 25 34.02 17.06 21.90
CA ALA A 25 33.45 16.08 20.97
C ALA A 25 32.27 16.77 20.26
N THR A 26 32.49 17.14 19.01
CA THR A 26 31.42 17.54 18.12
C THR A 26 30.53 16.30 18.03
N GLU A 27 29.37 16.34 18.68
CA GLU A 27 28.32 15.34 18.52
C GLU A 27 28.01 15.33 17.04
N LEU A 28 28.45 14.28 16.36
CA LEU A 28 28.12 14.11 14.93
C LEU A 28 26.61 14.03 14.86
N ALA A 29 26.00 15.05 14.30
CA ALA A 29 24.57 15.05 14.02
C ALA A 29 24.20 13.74 13.31
N SER A 30 23.16 13.08 13.77
CA SER A 30 22.67 11.89 13.08
C SER A 30 22.36 12.27 11.64
N PRO A 31 22.68 11.42 10.66
CA PRO A 31 22.41 11.74 9.26
C PRO A 31 20.91 12.01 9.06
N ALA A 32 20.60 13.03 8.27
CA ALA A 32 19.22 13.38 7.94
C ALA A 32 18.53 12.18 7.26
N LYS A 33 17.29 11.91 7.65
CA LYS A 33 16.48 10.83 7.07
C LYS A 33 15.28 11.40 6.33
N ILE A 34 14.79 10.68 5.35
CA ILE A 34 13.50 10.94 4.74
C ILE A 34 12.45 10.20 5.58
N ASP A 35 11.69 10.96 6.37
CA ASP A 35 10.62 10.38 7.20
C ASP A 35 9.41 9.96 6.35
N ARG A 36 9.11 10.75 5.31
CA ARG A 36 8.04 10.50 4.34
C ARG A 36 8.43 11.04 2.97
N ALA A 37 8.12 10.29 1.92
CA ALA A 37 8.16 10.76 0.54
C ALA A 37 6.92 10.27 -0.20
N GLU A 38 6.28 11.16 -0.95
CA GLU A 38 5.04 10.89 -1.69
C GLU A 38 5.13 11.47 -3.09
N VAL A 39 4.46 10.83 -4.03
CA VAL A 39 4.36 11.26 -5.41
C VAL A 39 2.90 11.30 -5.84
N SER A 40 2.49 12.41 -6.40
CA SER A 40 1.23 12.53 -7.13
C SER A 40 1.49 12.83 -8.60
N LEU A 41 0.63 12.34 -9.47
CA LEU A 41 0.64 12.62 -10.91
C LEU A 41 -0.61 13.43 -11.25
N ASP A 42 -0.41 14.56 -11.90
CA ASP A 42 -1.45 15.29 -12.61
C ASP A 42 -1.54 14.72 -14.02
N GLY A 43 -2.59 13.92 -14.28
CA GLY A 43 -2.78 13.24 -15.58
C GLY A 43 -3.08 14.17 -16.74
N GLU A 44 -3.61 15.39 -16.50
CA GLU A 44 -3.87 16.35 -17.56
C GLU A 44 -2.57 16.99 -18.10
N SER A 45 -1.67 17.29 -17.18
CA SER A 45 -0.38 17.92 -17.53
C SER A 45 0.78 16.94 -17.70
N ASP A 46 0.57 15.66 -17.36
CA ASP A 46 1.62 14.62 -17.28
C ASP A 46 2.79 15.07 -16.37
N THR A 47 2.44 15.62 -15.21
CA THR A 47 3.40 16.25 -14.31
C THR A 47 3.40 15.56 -12.95
N TYR A 48 4.57 15.10 -12.52
CA TYR A 48 4.77 14.48 -11.21
C TYR A 48 5.11 15.56 -10.18
N LYS A 49 4.41 15.54 -9.04
CA LYS A 49 4.79 16.33 -7.86
C LYS A 49 5.31 15.38 -6.80
N ILE A 50 6.58 15.53 -6.48
CA ILE A 50 7.29 14.79 -5.44
C ILE A 50 7.32 15.67 -4.20
N THR A 51 6.93 15.13 -3.03
CA THR A 51 6.96 15.81 -1.74
C THR A 51 7.69 14.95 -0.72
N TRP A 52 8.39 15.56 0.22
CA TRP A 52 9.09 14.82 1.27
C TRP A 52 9.14 15.59 2.59
N VAL A 53 9.40 14.85 3.65
CA VAL A 53 9.68 15.37 4.98
C VAL A 53 11.01 14.79 5.42
N THR A 54 11.95 15.66 5.79
CA THR A 54 13.26 15.28 6.36
C THR A 54 13.21 15.35 7.88
N SER A 55 13.95 14.47 8.56
CA SER A 55 14.06 14.49 10.03
C SER A 55 14.70 15.76 10.57
N GLU A 56 15.52 16.45 9.75
CA GLU A 56 16.14 17.74 10.05
C GLU A 56 15.57 18.80 9.09
N ALA A 57 14.91 19.81 9.65
CA ALA A 57 14.33 20.88 8.85
C ALA A 57 15.40 21.65 8.07
N GLY A 58 15.17 21.79 6.76
CA GLY A 58 16.08 22.52 5.87
C GLY A 58 17.27 21.72 5.33
N SER A 59 17.32 20.40 5.60
CA SER A 59 18.28 19.51 4.91
C SER A 59 18.01 19.55 3.41
N ALA A 60 19.06 19.74 2.62
CA ALA A 60 18.94 19.67 1.17
C ALA A 60 18.73 18.22 0.71
N VAL A 61 18.11 18.09 -0.44
CA VAL A 61 17.74 16.80 -1.04
C VAL A 61 18.09 16.81 -2.52
N ASP A 62 18.70 15.72 -2.97
CA ASP A 62 18.88 15.41 -4.38
C ASP A 62 17.75 14.49 -4.85
N LEU A 63 17.28 14.72 -6.08
CA LEU A 63 16.27 13.91 -6.71
C LEU A 63 16.78 13.25 -7.97
N SER A 64 16.47 11.96 -8.09
CA SER A 64 16.70 11.20 -9.31
C SER A 64 15.44 10.43 -9.71
N VAL A 65 15.31 10.08 -10.98
CA VAL A 65 14.23 9.25 -11.53
C VAL A 65 14.78 7.95 -12.10
N SER A 66 14.07 6.85 -11.84
CA SER A 66 14.39 5.51 -12.36
C SER A 66 13.16 4.85 -12.95
N SER A 67 13.36 3.90 -13.87
CA SER A 67 12.35 2.95 -14.32
C SER A 67 12.33 1.66 -13.48
N SER A 68 13.32 1.48 -12.58
CA SER A 68 13.45 0.29 -11.72
C SER A 68 12.85 0.55 -10.34
N PRO A 69 12.07 -0.39 -9.79
CA PRO A 69 11.39 -0.20 -8.50
C PRO A 69 12.33 -0.08 -7.29
N ASP A 70 13.55 -0.57 -7.40
CA ASP A 70 14.62 -0.43 -6.40
C ASP A 70 15.43 0.88 -6.53
N GLY A 71 15.05 1.75 -7.46
CA GLY A 71 15.75 2.99 -7.73
C GLY A 71 17.11 2.82 -8.44
N SER A 72 17.46 1.60 -8.88
CA SER A 72 18.72 1.39 -9.61
C SER A 72 18.73 2.12 -10.96
N ASN A 73 19.94 2.48 -11.44
CA ASN A 73 20.15 3.23 -12.68
C ASN A 73 19.38 4.56 -12.75
N ALA A 74 19.15 5.19 -11.61
CA ALA A 74 18.46 6.47 -11.54
C ALA A 74 19.25 7.59 -12.25
N THR A 75 18.53 8.46 -12.93
CA THR A 75 19.06 9.66 -13.58
C THR A 75 18.76 10.89 -12.72
N PRO A 76 19.77 11.71 -12.37
CA PRO A 76 19.54 12.95 -11.62
C PRO A 76 18.56 13.89 -12.36
N ILE A 77 17.65 14.49 -11.62
CA ILE A 77 16.65 15.45 -12.14
C ILE A 77 16.72 16.80 -11.42
N ALA A 78 17.22 16.84 -10.17
CA ALA A 78 17.47 18.07 -9.43
C ALA A 78 18.44 17.80 -8.27
N GLU A 79 19.23 18.82 -7.88
CA GLU A 79 20.23 18.73 -6.82
C GLU A 79 20.09 19.92 -5.86
N ASP A 80 20.54 19.73 -4.60
CA ASP A 80 20.58 20.75 -3.54
C ASP A 80 19.24 21.48 -3.30
N ILE A 81 18.12 20.71 -3.34
CA ILE A 81 16.78 21.27 -3.15
C ILE A 81 16.50 21.46 -1.65
N LYS A 82 16.17 22.69 -1.24
CA LYS A 82 15.87 23.07 0.15
C LYS A 82 14.38 23.21 0.45
N GLU A 83 13.57 23.20 -0.60
CA GLU A 83 12.11 23.09 -0.52
C GLU A 83 11.71 21.67 -0.13
N SER A 84 10.47 21.49 0.30
CA SER A 84 9.90 20.18 0.65
C SER A 84 9.13 19.53 -0.51
N SER A 85 9.28 20.05 -1.73
CA SER A 85 8.63 19.52 -2.92
C SER A 85 9.34 19.91 -4.20
N PHE A 86 9.20 19.07 -5.22
CA PHE A 86 9.68 19.33 -6.58
C PHE A 86 8.63 18.88 -7.60
N THR A 87 8.58 19.57 -8.73
CA THR A 87 7.69 19.21 -9.85
C THR A 87 8.54 18.80 -11.04
N TRP A 88 8.29 17.61 -11.57
CA TRP A 88 9.01 17.06 -12.70
C TRP A 88 8.06 16.58 -13.79
N LYS A 89 8.47 16.74 -15.04
CA LYS A 89 7.74 16.26 -16.21
C LYS A 89 8.66 15.38 -17.06
N PRO A 90 8.20 14.18 -17.49
CA PRO A 90 8.96 13.35 -18.41
C PRO A 90 9.12 14.03 -19.78
N ALA A 91 10.13 13.63 -20.53
CA ALA A 91 10.27 14.06 -21.92
C ALA A 91 9.12 13.49 -22.78
N ALA A 92 8.72 14.21 -23.81
CA ALA A 92 7.63 13.79 -24.68
C ALA A 92 7.91 12.40 -25.29
N GLY A 93 6.95 11.49 -25.13
CA GLY A 93 7.05 10.10 -25.60
C GLY A 93 7.75 9.13 -24.63
N GLU A 94 8.16 9.58 -23.47
CA GLU A 94 8.62 8.70 -22.39
C GLU A 94 7.42 8.13 -21.63
N ASN A 95 7.07 6.90 -21.94
CA ASN A 95 6.00 6.15 -21.27
C ASN A 95 6.55 5.20 -20.20
N GLY A 96 5.65 4.70 -19.32
CA GLY A 96 5.95 3.68 -18.33
C GLY A 96 6.13 4.22 -16.91
N ARG A 97 6.25 3.28 -15.98
CA ARG A 97 6.29 3.59 -14.56
C ARG A 97 7.58 4.31 -14.16
N ARG A 98 7.44 5.27 -13.26
CA ARG A 98 8.56 6.06 -12.71
C ARG A 98 8.66 5.85 -11.20
N TYR A 99 9.90 5.72 -10.75
CA TYR A 99 10.28 5.68 -9.33
C TYR A 99 11.23 6.83 -9.06
N PHE A 100 11.01 7.56 -7.99
CA PHE A 100 11.83 8.72 -7.62
C PHE A 100 12.69 8.35 -6.44
N VAL A 101 13.97 8.66 -6.54
CA VAL A 101 14.95 8.46 -5.47
C VAL A 101 15.17 9.80 -4.81
N VAL A 102 14.82 9.91 -3.54
CA VAL A 102 14.94 11.12 -2.71
C VAL A 102 16.11 10.89 -1.77
N THR A 103 17.21 11.61 -1.99
CA THR A 103 18.48 11.42 -1.26
C THR A 103 18.79 12.66 -0.44
N PRO A 104 18.80 12.61 0.89
CA PRO A 104 19.26 13.72 1.72
C PRO A 104 20.78 13.85 1.66
N ASP A 105 21.34 15.06 1.87
CA ASP A 105 22.78 15.36 1.83
C ASP A 105 23.64 14.38 2.64
N ALA A 106 23.14 13.92 3.77
CA ALA A 106 23.84 12.99 4.65
C ALA A 106 22.85 11.94 5.16
N GLY A 107 22.55 10.92 4.37
CA GLY A 107 21.63 9.85 4.77
C GLY A 107 21.34 8.88 3.64
N GLU A 108 20.52 7.87 3.95
CA GLU A 108 20.16 6.85 2.98
C GLU A 108 19.06 7.33 2.04
N PRO A 109 19.14 6.97 0.75
CA PRO A 109 18.11 7.29 -0.22
C PRO A 109 16.79 6.59 0.10
N THR A 110 15.68 7.22 -0.25
CA THR A 110 14.35 6.64 -0.16
C THR A 110 13.71 6.60 -1.54
N VAL A 111 13.22 5.43 -1.95
CA VAL A 111 12.48 5.28 -3.20
C VAL A 111 11.00 5.55 -2.96
N THR A 112 10.39 6.31 -3.85
CA THR A 112 8.95 6.58 -3.83
C THR A 112 8.37 6.57 -5.25
N ALA A 113 7.06 6.35 -5.38
CA ALA A 113 6.37 6.33 -6.67
C ALA A 113 4.90 6.75 -6.50
N THR A 114 4.21 6.98 -7.61
CA THR A 114 2.73 7.11 -7.56
C THR A 114 2.12 5.80 -7.08
N ARG A 115 1.18 5.88 -6.13
CA ARG A 115 0.49 4.69 -5.65
C ARG A 115 -0.53 4.20 -6.68
N LEU A 116 -1.44 5.06 -7.12
CA LEU A 116 -2.36 4.78 -8.21
C LEU A 116 -1.59 4.75 -9.54
N LEU A 117 -1.80 3.72 -10.35
CA LEU A 117 -1.26 3.65 -11.69
C LEU A 117 -2.11 4.53 -12.63
N PRO A 118 -1.48 5.26 -13.58
CA PRO A 118 -2.17 6.17 -14.49
C PRO A 118 -2.80 5.40 -15.67
N LEU A 119 -3.73 4.51 -15.37
CA LEU A 119 -4.43 3.70 -16.36
C LEU A 119 -5.79 4.33 -16.70
N GLU A 120 -6.13 4.35 -17.98
CA GLU A 120 -7.38 4.91 -18.47
C GLU A 120 -8.59 4.03 -18.06
N GLY A 121 -8.46 2.70 -18.25
CA GLY A 121 -9.48 1.71 -17.87
C GLY A 121 -9.18 0.97 -16.57
N GLY A 122 -8.21 1.43 -15.79
CA GLY A 122 -7.74 0.78 -14.56
C GLY A 122 -8.49 1.22 -13.32
N ARG A 123 -9.55 0.50 -12.94
CA ARG A 123 -10.29 0.79 -11.71
C ARG A 123 -9.46 0.48 -10.47
N ASN A 124 -9.13 1.50 -9.65
CA ASN A 124 -8.42 1.35 -8.37
C ASN A 124 -7.10 0.55 -8.45
N PHE A 125 -6.44 0.56 -9.62
CA PHE A 125 -5.21 -0.21 -9.84
C PHE A 125 -4.04 0.49 -9.16
N ARG A 126 -3.54 -0.08 -8.06
CA ARG A 126 -2.52 0.56 -7.24
C ARG A 126 -1.49 -0.38 -6.65
N ASP A 127 -0.31 0.18 -6.41
CA ASP A 127 0.85 -0.47 -5.79
C ASP A 127 0.73 -0.48 -4.26
N LEU A 128 1.09 -1.57 -3.62
CA LEU A 128 1.15 -1.72 -2.17
C LEU A 128 2.54 -1.39 -1.57
N GLY A 129 3.48 -0.94 -2.39
CA GLY A 129 4.82 -0.54 -1.93
C GLY A 129 4.86 0.74 -1.10
N GLY A 130 6.02 1.01 -0.47
CA GLY A 130 6.31 2.24 0.25
C GLY A 130 5.76 2.33 1.68
N TYR A 131 5.00 1.34 2.16
CA TYR A 131 4.54 1.30 3.55
C TYR A 131 5.66 0.85 4.48
N LYS A 132 5.84 1.54 5.60
CA LYS A 132 6.79 1.17 6.65
C LYS A 132 6.19 0.11 7.56
N THR A 133 7.02 -0.85 7.95
CA THR A 133 6.68 -1.89 8.92
C THR A 133 7.06 -1.44 10.34
N GLU A 134 6.52 -2.11 11.36
CA GLU A 134 6.83 -1.82 12.77
C GLU A 134 8.32 -2.01 13.11
N ASP A 135 9.02 -2.91 12.40
CA ASP A 135 10.45 -3.15 12.57
C ASP A 135 11.34 -2.19 11.75
N GLY A 136 10.73 -1.19 11.07
CA GLY A 136 11.42 -0.11 10.37
C GLY A 136 11.81 -0.41 8.93
N ARG A 137 11.50 -1.60 8.41
CA ARG A 137 11.64 -1.92 6.98
C ARG A 137 10.55 -1.25 6.16
N THR A 138 10.68 -1.32 4.84
CA THR A 138 9.72 -0.74 3.90
C THR A 138 9.24 -1.82 2.94
N VAL A 139 7.95 -1.82 2.62
CA VAL A 139 7.39 -2.68 1.55
C VAL A 139 7.91 -2.18 0.22
N LYS A 140 8.59 -3.05 -0.55
CA LYS A 140 9.17 -2.72 -1.84
C LYS A 140 8.11 -2.27 -2.85
N TRP A 141 8.42 -1.21 -3.56
CA TRP A 141 7.59 -0.76 -4.67
C TRP A 141 7.60 -1.74 -5.85
N GLY A 142 6.54 -1.74 -6.63
CA GLY A 142 6.47 -2.46 -7.89
C GLY A 142 6.37 -3.99 -7.78
N GLN A 143 6.11 -4.53 -6.59
CA GLN A 143 6.07 -5.96 -6.36
C GLN A 143 4.67 -6.53 -6.20
N VAL A 144 3.76 -5.79 -5.58
CA VAL A 144 2.38 -6.25 -5.36
C VAL A 144 1.40 -5.13 -5.68
N PHE A 145 0.37 -5.49 -6.43
CA PHE A 145 -0.66 -4.57 -6.88
C PHE A 145 -2.05 -5.09 -6.53
N ARG A 146 -2.98 -4.17 -6.23
CA ARG A 146 -4.40 -4.46 -6.09
C ARG A 146 -5.20 -3.66 -7.09
N SER A 147 -6.34 -4.22 -7.55
CA SER A 147 -7.16 -3.59 -8.58
C SER A 147 -8.65 -3.92 -8.44
N GLY A 148 -9.49 -3.15 -9.09
CA GLY A 148 -10.82 -3.55 -9.53
C GLY A 148 -10.76 -4.40 -10.78
N THR A 149 -11.91 -4.54 -11.44
CA THR A 149 -11.97 -5.25 -12.73
C THR A 149 -11.05 -4.60 -13.77
N MET A 150 -10.52 -5.43 -14.64
CA MET A 150 -9.56 -5.04 -15.68
C MET A 150 -10.15 -5.23 -17.10
N HIS A 151 -11.48 -5.26 -17.24
CA HIS A 151 -12.12 -5.52 -18.53
C HIS A 151 -12.07 -4.32 -19.47
N GLU A 152 -11.92 -3.10 -18.92
CA GLU A 152 -11.86 -1.84 -19.67
C GLU A 152 -10.44 -1.37 -19.98
N LEU A 153 -9.41 -2.13 -19.58
CA LEU A 153 -8.02 -1.75 -19.87
C LEU A 153 -7.81 -1.56 -21.39
N THR A 154 -7.31 -0.38 -21.75
CA THR A 154 -7.01 0.01 -23.12
C THR A 154 -5.70 -0.59 -23.63
N ASP A 155 -5.39 -0.43 -24.91
CA ASP A 155 -4.10 -0.84 -25.47
C ASP A 155 -2.95 -0.05 -24.85
N SER A 156 -3.15 1.22 -24.54
CA SER A 156 -2.19 2.08 -23.83
C SER A 156 -1.93 1.57 -22.41
N ASP A 157 -2.99 1.15 -21.70
CA ASP A 157 -2.85 0.56 -20.36
C ASP A 157 -2.04 -0.74 -20.39
N TYR A 158 -2.27 -1.58 -21.37
CA TYR A 158 -1.53 -2.83 -21.53
C TYR A 158 -0.07 -2.60 -21.92
N GLU A 159 0.24 -1.55 -22.71
CA GLU A 159 1.61 -1.13 -22.97
C GLU A 159 2.32 -0.69 -21.69
N TYR A 160 1.65 0.15 -20.89
CA TYR A 160 2.15 0.58 -19.58
C TYR A 160 2.40 -0.62 -18.63
N LEU A 161 1.42 -1.51 -18.48
CA LEU A 161 1.49 -2.68 -17.61
C LEU A 161 2.53 -3.71 -18.09
N SER A 162 2.82 -3.78 -19.38
CA SER A 162 3.90 -4.63 -19.91
C SER A 162 5.26 -4.20 -19.35
N GLY A 163 5.46 -2.89 -19.14
CA GLY A 163 6.65 -2.34 -18.48
C GLY A 163 6.72 -2.65 -16.97
N VAL A 164 5.58 -2.89 -16.32
CA VAL A 164 5.52 -3.32 -14.90
C VAL A 164 5.93 -4.79 -14.75
N GLY A 165 5.63 -5.63 -15.74
CA GLY A 165 6.09 -7.01 -15.81
C GLY A 165 5.38 -7.96 -14.85
N ILE A 166 4.08 -7.79 -14.61
CA ILE A 166 3.26 -8.64 -13.73
C ILE A 166 3.33 -10.09 -14.22
N LYS A 167 3.67 -11.01 -13.29
CA LYS A 167 3.84 -12.44 -13.56
C LYS A 167 2.62 -13.27 -13.15
N VAL A 168 1.87 -12.83 -12.16
CA VAL A 168 0.69 -13.53 -11.64
C VAL A 168 -0.45 -12.52 -11.49
N VAL A 169 -1.64 -12.94 -11.89
CA VAL A 169 -2.89 -12.21 -11.64
C VAL A 169 -3.86 -13.14 -10.91
N CYS A 170 -4.24 -12.80 -9.68
CA CYS A 170 -5.25 -13.51 -8.89
C CYS A 170 -6.60 -12.80 -8.99
N ASP A 171 -7.55 -13.37 -9.71
CA ASP A 171 -8.89 -12.80 -9.89
C ASP A 171 -9.88 -13.40 -8.88
N PHE A 172 -10.21 -12.62 -7.85
CA PHE A 172 -11.13 -13.00 -6.76
C PHE A 172 -12.61 -12.84 -7.12
N ARG A 173 -12.93 -12.52 -8.37
CA ARG A 173 -14.31 -12.37 -8.82
C ARG A 173 -15.02 -13.71 -8.94
N ALA A 174 -16.33 -13.70 -8.69
CA ALA A 174 -17.20 -14.83 -8.96
C ALA A 174 -17.28 -15.14 -10.46
N ALA A 175 -17.64 -16.37 -10.81
CA ALA A 175 -17.76 -16.80 -12.21
C ALA A 175 -18.71 -15.92 -13.02
N GLN A 176 -19.82 -15.51 -12.41
CA GLN A 176 -20.81 -14.62 -13.07
C GLN A 176 -20.22 -13.22 -13.35
N GLU A 177 -19.44 -12.65 -12.41
CA GLU A 177 -18.79 -11.34 -12.61
C GLU A 177 -17.75 -11.42 -13.73
N ARG A 178 -16.96 -12.49 -13.78
CA ARG A 178 -15.99 -12.73 -14.86
C ARG A 178 -16.65 -12.94 -16.22
N ALA A 179 -17.82 -13.58 -16.25
CA ALA A 179 -18.56 -13.79 -17.49
C ALA A 179 -19.17 -12.47 -18.02
N THR A 180 -19.59 -11.58 -17.13
CA THR A 180 -20.18 -10.29 -17.50
C THR A 180 -19.10 -9.26 -17.91
N GLU A 181 -17.98 -9.22 -17.18
CA GLU A 181 -16.87 -8.31 -17.41
C GLU A 181 -15.57 -9.11 -17.64
N PRO A 182 -15.43 -9.78 -18.80
CA PRO A 182 -14.31 -10.67 -19.05
C PRO A 182 -13.00 -9.88 -19.20
N THR A 183 -11.98 -10.31 -18.47
CA THR A 183 -10.62 -9.78 -18.62
C THR A 183 -9.82 -10.65 -19.59
N THR A 184 -9.24 -10.04 -20.62
CA THR A 184 -8.26 -10.69 -21.50
C THR A 184 -6.91 -10.07 -21.24
N TRP A 185 -6.09 -10.74 -20.41
CA TRP A 185 -4.76 -10.23 -20.05
C TRP A 185 -3.82 -10.20 -21.26
N ARG A 186 -3.20 -9.04 -21.52
CA ARG A 186 -2.32 -8.80 -22.69
C ARG A 186 -0.98 -8.13 -22.32
N ALA A 187 -0.73 -7.85 -21.04
CA ALA A 187 0.52 -7.22 -20.59
C ALA A 187 1.63 -8.25 -20.37
N GLY A 188 1.97 -9.01 -21.41
CA GLY A 188 2.96 -10.08 -21.34
C GLY A 188 2.42 -11.40 -20.82
N ALA A 189 3.33 -12.38 -20.62
CA ALA A 189 2.99 -13.69 -20.09
C ALA A 189 2.78 -13.61 -18.58
N ALA A 190 1.55 -13.81 -18.12
CA ALA A 190 1.23 -13.94 -16.71
C ALA A 190 0.38 -15.19 -16.48
N ASP A 191 0.56 -15.80 -15.30
CA ASP A 191 -0.34 -16.86 -14.83
C ASP A 191 -1.61 -16.17 -14.29
N TYR A 192 -2.71 -16.29 -15.05
CA TYR A 192 -4.00 -15.69 -14.68
C TYR A 192 -4.85 -16.73 -13.96
N ILE A 193 -5.01 -16.56 -12.66
CA ILE A 193 -5.66 -17.52 -11.77
C ILE A 193 -7.04 -17.00 -11.39
N SER A 194 -8.05 -17.83 -11.54
CA SER A 194 -9.41 -17.57 -11.04
C SER A 194 -9.86 -18.72 -10.14
N PHE A 195 -10.75 -18.40 -9.22
CA PHE A 195 -11.16 -19.30 -8.16
C PHE A 195 -12.60 -19.76 -8.35
N PRO A 196 -12.96 -20.95 -7.83
CA PRO A 196 -14.36 -21.36 -7.72
C PRO A 196 -15.15 -20.35 -6.88
N ASP A 197 -16.44 -20.24 -7.17
CA ASP A 197 -17.31 -19.39 -6.36
C ASP A 197 -17.37 -19.92 -4.92
N PRO A 198 -17.35 -19.05 -3.89
CA PRO A 198 -17.53 -19.48 -2.51
C PRO A 198 -18.86 -20.20 -2.33
N ALA A 199 -18.91 -21.17 -1.41
CA ALA A 199 -20.11 -21.96 -1.15
C ALA A 199 -21.30 -21.11 -0.63
N THR A 200 -21.01 -19.94 -0.07
CA THR A 200 -21.97 -18.96 0.39
C THR A 200 -21.82 -17.66 -0.37
N ASP A 201 -22.88 -16.87 -0.49
CA ASP A 201 -22.83 -15.55 -1.12
C ASP A 201 -22.79 -14.47 -0.02
N PRO A 202 -21.58 -13.94 0.31
CA PRO A 202 -21.45 -12.91 1.33
C PRO A 202 -22.18 -11.63 0.91
N GLY A 203 -22.14 -11.28 -0.39
CA GLY A 203 -22.84 -10.12 -0.93
C GLY A 203 -24.34 -10.19 -0.75
N GLY A 204 -24.94 -11.37 -0.89
CA GLY A 204 -26.38 -11.56 -0.75
C GLY A 204 -26.93 -11.27 0.65
N ASN A 205 -26.12 -11.41 1.69
CA ASN A 205 -26.56 -11.15 3.06
C ASN A 205 -26.64 -9.66 3.39
N PHE A 206 -25.67 -8.83 2.95
CA PHE A 206 -25.77 -7.38 3.23
C PHE A 206 -26.85 -6.72 2.35
N MET A 207 -27.03 -7.17 1.13
CA MET A 207 -28.04 -6.60 0.23
C MET A 207 -29.47 -6.75 0.73
N ARG A 208 -29.74 -7.74 1.59
CA ARG A 208 -31.08 -7.96 2.18
C ARG A 208 -31.54 -6.78 3.02
N VAL A 209 -30.64 -6.09 3.71
CA VAL A 209 -30.98 -4.94 4.54
C VAL A 209 -31.63 -3.81 3.73
N LEU A 210 -31.30 -3.67 2.44
CA LEU A 210 -31.88 -2.67 1.55
C LEU A 210 -33.38 -2.84 1.32
N PHE A 211 -33.92 -4.03 1.59
CA PHE A 211 -35.35 -4.37 1.43
C PHE A 211 -36.09 -4.38 2.78
N GLU A 212 -35.42 -4.04 3.89
CA GLU A 212 -36.04 -3.96 5.20
C GLU A 212 -36.98 -2.74 5.28
N PRO A 213 -38.15 -2.87 5.98
CA PRO A 213 -39.02 -1.73 6.23
C PRO A 213 -38.30 -0.59 6.98
N ASN A 214 -38.42 0.64 6.51
CA ASN A 214 -37.79 1.83 7.12
C ASN A 214 -36.25 1.73 7.22
N VAL A 215 -35.62 1.08 6.25
CA VAL A 215 -34.16 1.01 6.17
C VAL A 215 -33.53 2.40 6.23
N THR A 216 -32.43 2.53 6.97
CA THR A 216 -31.67 3.77 7.08
C THR A 216 -30.23 3.53 6.59
N PRO A 217 -29.49 4.58 6.18
CA PRO A 217 -28.08 4.44 5.81
C PRO A 217 -27.22 3.79 6.89
N GLU A 218 -27.50 4.08 8.16
CA GLU A 218 -26.77 3.47 9.29
C GLU A 218 -27.05 1.96 9.41
N MET A 219 -28.29 1.51 9.17
CA MET A 219 -28.61 0.08 9.15
C MET A 219 -27.85 -0.64 8.03
N VAL A 220 -27.68 0.01 6.87
CA VAL A 220 -26.87 -0.54 5.77
C VAL A 220 -25.40 -0.59 6.15
N ALA A 221 -24.84 0.49 6.71
CA ALA A 221 -23.46 0.52 7.17
C ALA A 221 -23.16 -0.55 8.24
N ASP A 222 -24.08 -0.74 9.18
CA ASP A 222 -23.97 -1.77 10.22
C ASP A 222 -24.04 -3.18 9.63
N ALA A 223 -24.91 -3.41 8.65
CA ALA A 223 -24.99 -4.69 7.95
C ALA A 223 -23.70 -4.98 7.17
N MET A 224 -23.14 -3.97 6.50
CA MET A 224 -21.84 -4.08 5.83
C MET A 224 -20.74 -4.45 6.84
N ALA A 225 -20.60 -3.69 7.93
CA ALA A 225 -19.59 -3.95 8.95
C ALA A 225 -19.71 -5.37 9.52
N LYS A 226 -20.91 -5.84 9.84
CA LYS A 226 -21.17 -7.18 10.36
C LYS A 226 -20.92 -8.29 9.34
N GLY A 227 -21.14 -8.03 8.07
CA GLY A 227 -20.94 -8.99 6.99
C GLY A 227 -19.49 -9.13 6.51
N TYR A 228 -18.70 -8.09 6.68
CA TYR A 228 -17.34 -8.02 6.14
C TYR A 228 -16.39 -9.15 6.60
N PRO A 229 -16.42 -9.62 7.86
CA PRO A 229 -15.60 -10.75 8.29
C PRO A 229 -15.83 -12.05 7.50
N ALA A 230 -17.02 -12.22 6.91
CA ALA A 230 -17.30 -13.36 6.04
C ALA A 230 -16.44 -13.36 4.79
N ILE A 231 -16.09 -12.17 4.24
CA ILE A 231 -15.23 -12.04 3.07
C ILE A 231 -13.87 -12.71 3.31
N ALA A 232 -13.25 -12.46 4.47
CA ALA A 232 -11.96 -13.05 4.80
C ALA A 232 -12.00 -14.58 4.80
N LYS A 233 -13.07 -15.16 5.35
CA LYS A 233 -13.25 -16.61 5.48
C LYS A 233 -13.62 -17.28 4.15
N GLU A 234 -14.54 -16.69 3.41
CA GLU A 234 -15.04 -17.26 2.16
C GLU A 234 -14.02 -17.15 1.02
N GLN A 235 -13.17 -16.11 1.05
CA GLN A 235 -12.06 -15.95 0.13
C GLN A 235 -10.77 -16.63 0.61
N ALA A 236 -10.78 -17.34 1.74
CA ALA A 236 -9.58 -17.99 2.28
C ALA A 236 -8.84 -18.87 1.25
N PRO A 237 -9.52 -19.70 0.42
CA PRO A 237 -8.80 -20.47 -0.61
C PRO A 237 -8.08 -19.60 -1.66
N ALA A 238 -8.68 -18.47 -2.03
CA ALA A 238 -8.09 -17.54 -3.00
C ALA A 238 -6.92 -16.75 -2.37
N TYR A 239 -7.04 -16.35 -1.12
CA TYR A 239 -5.95 -15.70 -0.39
C TYR A 239 -4.80 -16.69 -0.11
N SER A 240 -5.09 -17.95 0.24
CA SER A 240 -4.07 -18.99 0.40
C SER A 240 -3.20 -19.10 -0.86
N GLU A 241 -3.81 -19.29 -2.03
CA GLU A 241 -3.07 -19.36 -3.31
C GLU A 241 -2.26 -18.08 -3.58
N MET A 242 -2.82 -16.89 -3.30
CA MET A 242 -2.07 -15.63 -3.42
C MET A 242 -0.82 -15.63 -2.53
N PHE A 243 -0.94 -16.08 -1.27
CA PHE A 243 0.21 -16.18 -0.36
C PHE A 243 1.22 -17.23 -0.82
N ASP A 244 0.78 -18.38 -1.34
CA ASP A 244 1.63 -19.42 -1.89
C ASP A 244 2.48 -18.89 -3.05
N ARG A 245 1.88 -18.13 -3.99
CA ARG A 245 2.58 -17.48 -5.10
C ARG A 245 3.61 -16.46 -4.63
N LEU A 246 3.25 -15.66 -3.63
CA LEU A 246 4.18 -14.71 -3.02
C LEU A 246 5.33 -15.42 -2.31
N ALA A 247 5.08 -16.52 -1.60
CA ALA A 247 6.09 -17.33 -0.95
C ALA A 247 7.05 -18.00 -1.94
N ALA A 248 6.54 -18.38 -3.12
CA ALA A 248 7.34 -18.90 -4.23
C ALA A 248 8.16 -17.81 -4.95
N GLY A 249 8.00 -16.53 -4.60
CA GLY A 249 8.71 -15.41 -5.23
C GLY A 249 8.18 -15.08 -6.63
N GLU A 250 6.94 -15.41 -6.92
CA GLU A 250 6.28 -15.13 -8.21
C GLU A 250 5.76 -13.69 -8.25
N ILE A 251 6.69 -12.75 -8.22
CA ILE A 251 6.45 -11.30 -8.23
C ILE A 251 7.05 -10.66 -9.50
N PRO A 252 6.51 -9.52 -9.98
CA PRO A 252 5.35 -8.78 -9.49
C PRO A 252 4.03 -9.54 -9.62
N LEU A 253 3.15 -9.41 -8.61
CA LEU A 253 1.84 -10.06 -8.54
C LEU A 253 0.74 -8.99 -8.45
N ALA A 254 -0.35 -9.18 -9.18
CA ALA A 254 -1.57 -8.37 -9.04
C ALA A 254 -2.74 -9.24 -8.59
N PHE A 255 -3.65 -8.66 -7.81
CA PHE A 255 -4.91 -9.31 -7.48
C PHE A 255 -6.08 -8.32 -7.59
N ASN A 256 -7.24 -8.85 -7.99
CA ASN A 256 -8.39 -8.01 -8.26
C ASN A 256 -9.73 -8.62 -7.80
N CYS A 257 -10.71 -7.74 -7.63
CA CYS A 257 -12.13 -8.10 -7.59
C CYS A 257 -12.91 -7.12 -8.49
N SER A 258 -14.21 -7.00 -8.38
CA SER A 258 -14.98 -6.10 -9.25
C SER A 258 -14.72 -4.62 -8.94
N ALA A 259 -14.88 -4.20 -7.69
CA ALA A 259 -14.62 -2.82 -7.27
C ALA A 259 -13.14 -2.54 -6.92
N GLY A 260 -12.34 -3.58 -6.66
CA GLY A 260 -10.99 -3.40 -6.10
C GLY A 260 -10.97 -2.97 -4.64
N LYS A 261 -12.13 -3.02 -3.98
CA LYS A 261 -12.40 -2.43 -2.67
C LYS A 261 -12.53 -3.49 -1.58
N ASP A 262 -13.49 -4.41 -1.70
CA ASP A 262 -13.90 -5.33 -0.63
C ASP A 262 -12.98 -6.56 -0.57
N ARG A 263 -13.08 -7.51 -1.51
CA ARG A 263 -12.24 -8.73 -1.54
C ARG A 263 -10.76 -8.39 -1.73
N ALA A 264 -10.44 -7.54 -2.69
CA ALA A 264 -9.06 -7.06 -2.88
C ALA A 264 -8.57 -6.24 -1.70
N GLY A 265 -9.46 -5.48 -1.04
CA GLY A 265 -9.14 -4.73 0.18
C GLY A 265 -8.81 -5.61 1.36
N THR A 266 -9.60 -6.67 1.58
CA THR A 266 -9.34 -7.66 2.63
C THR A 266 -8.04 -8.42 2.37
N GLY A 267 -7.80 -8.86 1.12
CA GLY A 267 -6.53 -9.52 0.75
C GLY A 267 -5.30 -8.63 0.97
N ALA A 268 -5.39 -7.35 0.59
CA ALA A 268 -4.33 -6.37 0.85
C ALA A 268 -4.11 -6.15 2.35
N ALA A 269 -5.19 -6.06 3.13
CA ALA A 269 -5.11 -5.87 4.58
C ALA A 269 -4.44 -7.06 5.28
N LEU A 270 -4.77 -8.29 4.89
CA LEU A 270 -4.11 -9.50 5.40
C LEU A 270 -2.62 -9.53 5.02
N LEU A 271 -2.28 -9.23 3.76
CA LEU A 271 -0.89 -9.20 3.32
C LEU A 271 -0.05 -8.13 4.03
N LEU A 272 -0.55 -6.90 4.11
CA LEU A 272 0.16 -5.81 4.80
C LEU A 272 0.34 -6.12 6.29
N THR A 273 -0.66 -6.75 6.93
CA THR A 273 -0.53 -7.25 8.32
C THR A 273 0.55 -8.34 8.43
N ALA A 274 0.59 -9.29 7.50
CA ALA A 274 1.61 -10.34 7.44
C ALA A 274 3.03 -9.77 7.27
N LEU A 275 3.16 -8.64 6.55
CA LEU A 275 4.42 -7.92 6.38
C LEU A 275 4.81 -7.09 7.61
N GLY A 276 3.93 -6.93 8.60
CA GLY A 276 4.19 -6.13 9.80
C GLY A 276 3.95 -4.63 9.62
N VAL A 277 3.11 -4.25 8.68
CA VAL A 277 2.66 -2.84 8.55
C VAL A 277 1.71 -2.52 9.70
N PRO A 278 1.86 -1.35 10.38
CA PRO A 278 0.98 -0.94 11.48
C PRO A 278 -0.50 -0.92 11.07
N ARG A 279 -1.38 -1.35 11.98
CA ARG A 279 -2.82 -1.47 11.73
C ARG A 279 -3.44 -0.19 11.18
N GLU A 280 -3.11 0.97 11.75
CA GLU A 280 -3.63 2.25 11.28
C GLU A 280 -3.25 2.53 9.81
N THR A 281 -2.07 2.13 9.39
CA THR A 281 -1.62 2.24 7.99
C THR A 281 -2.38 1.28 7.08
N VAL A 282 -2.61 0.05 7.53
CA VAL A 282 -3.40 -0.96 6.79
C VAL A 282 -4.84 -0.48 6.58
N VAL A 283 -5.46 0.06 7.63
CA VAL A 283 -6.82 0.63 7.57
C VAL A 283 -6.86 1.86 6.66
N ALA A 284 -5.84 2.70 6.71
CA ALA A 284 -5.72 3.86 5.82
C ALA A 284 -5.57 3.44 4.34
N ASP A 285 -4.76 2.40 4.02
CA ASP A 285 -4.73 1.86 2.64
C ASP A 285 -6.10 1.38 2.17
N TYR A 286 -6.82 0.67 3.03
CA TYR A 286 -8.17 0.21 2.69
C TYR A 286 -9.08 1.39 2.31
N ALA A 287 -9.06 2.46 3.11
CA ALA A 287 -9.87 3.67 2.92
C ALA A 287 -9.50 4.48 1.67
N LEU A 288 -8.25 4.40 1.18
CA LEU A 288 -7.81 5.11 -0.04
C LEU A 288 -8.66 4.79 -1.29
N SER A 289 -9.41 3.69 -1.28
CA SER A 289 -10.26 3.33 -2.40
C SER A 289 -11.28 4.43 -2.73
N GLU A 290 -11.83 5.14 -1.74
CA GLU A 290 -12.74 6.27 -1.94
C GLU A 290 -12.05 7.52 -2.52
N THR A 291 -10.72 7.64 -2.32
CA THR A 291 -9.94 8.76 -2.87
C THR A 291 -9.67 8.56 -4.37
N TYR A 292 -9.55 7.30 -4.79
CA TYR A 292 -9.17 6.95 -6.16
C TYR A 292 -10.33 6.65 -7.09
N VAL A 293 -11.51 6.31 -6.55
CA VAL A 293 -12.68 5.92 -7.35
C VAL A 293 -13.95 6.52 -6.77
N ASP A 294 -14.71 7.21 -7.59
CA ASP A 294 -16.11 7.55 -7.30
C ASP A 294 -16.99 6.34 -7.58
N TYR A 295 -17.09 5.44 -6.60
CA TYR A 295 -17.90 4.22 -6.74
C TYR A 295 -19.38 4.50 -6.95
N MET A 296 -19.89 5.66 -6.50
CA MET A 296 -21.27 6.02 -6.78
C MET A 296 -21.47 6.25 -8.27
N ALA A 297 -20.64 7.08 -8.90
CA ALA A 297 -20.70 7.31 -10.35
C ALA A 297 -20.41 6.01 -11.11
N GLU A 298 -19.43 5.24 -10.70
CA GLU A 298 -19.01 3.98 -11.33
C GLU A 298 -20.15 2.93 -11.41
N PHE A 299 -20.92 2.75 -10.34
CA PHE A 299 -21.94 1.69 -10.27
C PHE A 299 -23.38 2.18 -10.51
N THR A 300 -23.62 3.47 -10.57
CA THR A 300 -24.96 4.02 -10.85
C THR A 300 -24.99 4.89 -12.11
N GLY A 301 -23.83 5.21 -12.68
CA GLY A 301 -23.68 6.16 -13.77
C GLY A 301 -23.83 7.61 -13.32
N SER A 302 -23.69 8.52 -14.26
CA SER A 302 -23.90 9.97 -14.06
C SER A 302 -24.98 10.48 -15.02
N ALA A 303 -25.32 11.77 -14.90
CA ALA A 303 -26.26 12.41 -15.80
C ALA A 303 -25.76 12.43 -17.26
N ASP A 304 -24.43 12.55 -17.43
CA ASP A 304 -23.78 12.65 -18.75
C ASP A 304 -23.39 11.26 -19.29
N ASP A 305 -23.22 10.27 -18.41
CA ASP A 305 -22.86 8.89 -18.74
C ASP A 305 -23.69 7.91 -17.89
N PRO A 306 -24.95 7.65 -18.29
CA PRO A 306 -25.83 6.77 -17.53
C PRO A 306 -25.40 5.31 -17.66
N ILE A 307 -25.49 4.56 -16.54
CA ILE A 307 -25.19 3.13 -16.55
C ILE A 307 -26.05 2.40 -17.60
N SER A 308 -25.44 1.48 -18.34
CA SER A 308 -26.17 0.64 -19.30
C SER A 308 -27.30 -0.15 -18.60
N ALA A 309 -28.46 -0.23 -19.24
CA ALA A 309 -29.57 -1.03 -18.74
C ALA A 309 -29.26 -2.54 -18.65
N ASP A 310 -28.28 -3.00 -19.42
CA ASP A 310 -27.78 -4.39 -19.41
C ASP A 310 -26.69 -4.63 -18.34
N SER A 311 -26.24 -3.59 -17.64
CA SER A 311 -25.28 -3.73 -16.54
C SER A 311 -25.88 -4.55 -15.40
N PRO A 312 -25.13 -5.48 -14.79
CA PRO A 312 -25.57 -6.22 -13.62
C PRO A 312 -25.87 -5.30 -12.43
N TYR A 313 -25.38 -4.06 -12.46
CA TYR A 313 -25.55 -3.04 -11.42
C TYR A 313 -26.67 -2.04 -11.72
N ALA A 314 -27.36 -2.13 -12.88
CA ALA A 314 -28.39 -1.18 -13.29
C ALA A 314 -29.55 -1.01 -12.29
N TYR A 315 -29.78 -1.99 -11.42
CA TYR A 315 -30.78 -1.89 -10.36
C TYR A 315 -30.36 -0.91 -9.25
N LEU A 316 -29.06 -0.73 -9.01
CA LEU A 316 -28.55 0.21 -8.01
C LEU A 316 -28.90 1.66 -8.36
N ALA A 317 -28.84 2.02 -9.64
CA ALA A 317 -29.21 3.36 -10.11
C ALA A 317 -30.67 3.76 -9.80
N LYS A 318 -31.52 2.81 -9.42
CA LYS A 318 -32.93 3.03 -9.06
C LYS A 318 -33.15 3.19 -7.55
N MET A 319 -32.12 3.00 -6.75
CA MET A 319 -32.20 3.08 -5.29
C MET A 319 -31.88 4.49 -4.81
N PRO A 320 -32.39 4.91 -3.63
CA PRO A 320 -32.00 6.17 -3.01
C PRO A 320 -30.48 6.24 -2.80
N PRO A 321 -29.79 7.29 -3.27
CA PRO A 321 -28.33 7.38 -3.15
C PRO A 321 -27.83 7.31 -1.71
N GLU A 322 -28.60 7.81 -0.75
CA GLU A 322 -28.28 7.77 0.67
C GLU A 322 -28.21 6.33 1.24
N LEU A 323 -29.00 5.40 0.69
CA LEU A 323 -28.96 4.00 1.06
C LEU A 323 -27.81 3.24 0.38
N LEU A 324 -27.38 3.71 -0.78
CA LEU A 324 -26.25 3.14 -1.50
C LEU A 324 -24.91 3.62 -0.95
N ALA A 325 -24.85 4.83 -0.40
CA ALA A 325 -23.60 5.42 0.06
C ALA A 325 -22.78 4.48 0.98
N PRO A 326 -23.34 3.77 1.98
CA PRO A 326 -22.56 2.82 2.78
C PRO A 326 -22.00 1.65 1.95
N LEU A 327 -22.70 1.19 0.91
CA LEU A 327 -22.22 0.12 0.02
C LEU A 327 -21.06 0.59 -0.86
N MET A 328 -21.05 1.88 -1.23
CA MET A 328 -20.05 2.47 -2.13
C MET A 328 -18.79 2.92 -1.36
N ARG A 329 -18.87 3.11 -0.05
CA ARG A 329 -17.75 3.54 0.79
C ARG A 329 -16.77 2.42 1.11
N SER A 330 -15.52 2.83 1.34
CA SER A 330 -14.49 2.01 2.01
C SER A 330 -14.35 2.47 3.46
N ASP A 331 -15.47 2.40 4.20
CA ASP A 331 -15.54 2.83 5.62
C ASP A 331 -14.54 2.00 6.44
N PRO A 332 -13.61 2.64 7.16
CA PRO A 332 -12.65 1.98 8.04
C PRO A 332 -13.28 0.95 8.99
N ARG A 333 -14.53 1.18 9.44
CA ARG A 333 -15.26 0.25 10.30
C ARG A 333 -15.37 -1.16 9.71
N TYR A 334 -15.43 -1.31 8.40
CA TYR A 334 -15.62 -2.61 7.76
C TYR A 334 -14.40 -3.50 7.95
N ILE A 335 -13.22 -2.99 7.63
CA ILE A 335 -11.99 -3.76 7.81
C ILE A 335 -11.59 -3.88 9.29
N GLU A 336 -11.88 -2.86 10.12
CA GLU A 336 -11.67 -2.94 11.56
C GLU A 336 -12.55 -4.02 12.20
N THR A 337 -13.83 -4.12 11.83
CA THR A 337 -14.72 -5.19 12.31
C THR A 337 -14.22 -6.56 11.87
N THR A 338 -13.66 -6.66 10.66
CA THR A 338 -13.01 -7.90 10.19
C THR A 338 -11.88 -8.29 11.13
N PHE A 339 -10.94 -7.39 11.39
CA PHE A 339 -9.82 -7.65 12.29
C PHE A 339 -10.28 -8.06 13.70
N GLN A 340 -11.21 -7.30 14.29
CA GLN A 340 -11.75 -7.60 15.62
C GLN A 340 -12.41 -9.01 15.68
N THR A 341 -13.12 -9.38 14.61
CA THR A 341 -13.76 -10.71 14.53
C THR A 341 -12.71 -11.81 14.42
N LEU A 342 -11.71 -11.64 13.54
CA LEU A 342 -10.62 -12.61 13.40
C LEU A 342 -9.81 -12.74 14.70
N GLU A 343 -9.55 -11.65 15.40
CA GLU A 343 -8.89 -11.65 16.70
C GLU A 343 -9.71 -12.38 17.77
N ALA A 344 -11.02 -12.17 17.79
CA ALA A 344 -11.91 -12.84 18.74
C ALA A 344 -12.00 -14.37 18.48
N GLU A 345 -11.98 -14.81 17.22
CA GLU A 345 -12.14 -16.21 16.85
C GLU A 345 -10.81 -16.98 16.82
N TYR A 346 -9.72 -16.35 16.38
CA TYR A 346 -8.41 -16.99 16.16
C TYR A 346 -7.34 -16.51 17.14
N GLY A 347 -7.62 -15.51 17.97
CA GLY A 347 -6.67 -14.90 18.89
C GLY A 347 -5.85 -13.77 18.27
N SER A 348 -5.57 -13.82 16.96
CA SER A 348 -4.93 -12.74 16.19
C SER A 348 -5.22 -12.88 14.69
N VAL A 349 -5.04 -11.80 13.94
CA VAL A 349 -5.11 -11.86 12.47
C VAL A 349 -4.00 -12.76 11.90
N MET A 350 -2.82 -12.77 12.52
CA MET A 350 -1.73 -13.67 12.12
C MET A 350 -2.09 -15.14 12.29
N ASN A 351 -2.75 -15.51 13.39
CA ASN A 351 -3.22 -16.89 13.59
C ASN A 351 -4.25 -17.30 12.53
N PHE A 352 -5.12 -16.39 12.09
CA PHE A 352 -6.00 -16.64 10.95
C PHE A 352 -5.20 -16.93 9.66
N ILE A 353 -4.18 -16.12 9.37
CA ILE A 353 -3.30 -16.32 8.20
C ILE A 353 -2.59 -17.68 8.27
N GLU A 354 -2.10 -18.06 9.44
CA GLU A 354 -1.41 -19.33 9.65
C GLU A 354 -2.36 -20.53 9.59
N THR A 355 -3.55 -20.45 10.20
CA THR A 355 -4.43 -21.62 10.37
C THR A 355 -5.43 -21.80 9.23
N GLU A 356 -6.03 -20.71 8.75
CA GLU A 356 -7.05 -20.77 7.69
C GLU A 356 -6.47 -20.61 6.30
N LEU A 357 -5.43 -19.77 6.13
CA LEU A 357 -4.75 -19.66 4.84
C LEU A 357 -3.61 -20.69 4.70
N GLY A 358 -3.21 -21.34 5.79
CA GLY A 358 -2.17 -22.35 5.79
C GLY A 358 -0.75 -21.82 5.62
N VAL A 359 -0.54 -20.51 5.77
CA VAL A 359 0.78 -19.88 5.57
C VAL A 359 1.72 -20.29 6.70
N THR A 360 2.75 -21.04 6.37
CA THR A 360 3.77 -21.48 7.32
C THR A 360 4.74 -20.34 7.66
N GLU A 361 5.44 -20.46 8.80
CA GLU A 361 6.49 -19.52 9.17
C GLU A 361 7.59 -19.40 8.10
N ALA A 362 7.94 -20.51 7.43
CA ALA A 362 8.94 -20.50 6.35
C ALA A 362 8.46 -19.69 5.14
N GLU A 363 7.20 -19.82 4.74
CA GLU A 363 6.59 -19.05 3.67
C GLU A 363 6.49 -17.57 4.04
N LEU A 364 6.09 -17.26 5.27
CA LEU A 364 6.05 -15.90 5.78
C LEU A 364 7.44 -15.23 5.74
N GLN A 365 8.50 -15.96 6.12
CA GLN A 365 9.88 -15.48 6.01
C GLN A 365 10.29 -15.25 4.54
N SER A 366 9.90 -16.15 3.62
CA SER A 366 10.14 -16.00 2.18
C SER A 366 9.47 -14.73 1.64
N ILE A 367 8.18 -14.53 1.97
CA ILE A 367 7.38 -13.37 1.57
C ILE A 367 8.04 -12.07 2.09
N ARG A 368 8.39 -12.02 3.38
CA ARG A 368 9.05 -10.86 4.00
C ARG A 368 10.41 -10.56 3.37
N SER A 369 11.20 -11.58 3.06
CA SER A 369 12.50 -11.43 2.41
C SER A 369 12.37 -10.88 0.98
N SER A 370 11.33 -11.29 0.26
CA SER A 370 11.08 -10.87 -1.11
C SER A 370 10.50 -9.45 -1.19
N LEU A 371 9.60 -9.10 -0.27
CA LEU A 371 8.79 -7.89 -0.32
C LEU A 371 9.27 -6.75 0.58
N LEU A 372 10.21 -6.96 1.49
CA LEU A 372 10.71 -5.91 2.41
C LEU A 372 12.16 -5.55 2.13
N GLU A 373 12.48 -4.27 2.30
CA GLU A 373 13.84 -3.69 2.27
C GLU A 373 14.12 -2.87 3.51
#